data_094da0417e41f138a859fa674b8a3136
#
_entry.id   094da0417e41f138a859fa674b8a3136
#
_cell.length_a   1.000
_cell.length_b   1.000
_cell.length_c   1.000
_cell.angle_alpha   90.00
_cell.angle_beta   90.00
_cell.angle_gamma   90.00
#
_symmetry.space_group_name_H-M   'P 1'
#
loop_
_entity.id
_entity.type
_entity.pdbx_description
1 polymer ?
#
loop_
_entity_poly.entity_id
_entity_poly.type
_entity_poly.pdbx_seq_one_letter_code
_entity_poly.pdbx_strand_id
1 'polypeptide(L)'
;FRPRPKTTARERLHLPADKKLLLFGSMKITDERKGIAYLIEACQLLAQKEPEFSRQLGVVVLGSRSEQCASLFPFPIYNMNYVSNEKELVDIYNAVDLYVTPSLQDNLPNTIVEAMACGIPCVGFNVGGIPQMIDHLHNGYVARYKSAEDLANGIRWALTEGDYETLSAEANRKA
;
A
#
# COMPACT_ATOMS: atom_id res chain seq x y z
N PHE A 1 15.91 6.55 -0.43
CA PHE A 1 14.64 6.33 -1.12
C PHE A 1 14.48 7.41 -2.20
N ARG A 2 14.11 7.00 -3.41
CA ARG A 2 13.88 7.89 -4.57
C ARG A 2 13.14 7.12 -5.67
N PRO A 3 12.45 7.80 -6.59
CA PRO A 3 11.80 7.17 -7.73
C PRO A 3 12.81 6.43 -8.63
N ARG A 4 12.41 5.23 -9.07
CA ARG A 4 13.14 4.39 -10.03
C ARG A 4 12.13 3.78 -11.01
N PRO A 5 12.57 3.30 -12.20
CA PRO A 5 11.69 2.65 -13.15
C PRO A 5 10.99 1.42 -12.55
N LYS A 6 9.66 1.45 -12.52
CA LYS A 6 8.80 0.39 -11.97
C LYS A 6 9.03 -0.96 -12.65
N THR A 7 9.18 -0.95 -13.96
CA THR A 7 9.44 -2.16 -14.75
C THR A 7 10.70 -2.89 -14.27
N THR A 8 11.80 -2.17 -14.10
CA THR A 8 13.07 -2.72 -13.62
C THR A 8 12.94 -3.29 -12.21
N ALA A 9 12.24 -2.58 -11.31
CA ALA A 9 11.99 -3.06 -9.95
C ALA A 9 11.16 -4.35 -9.95
N ARG A 10 10.10 -4.41 -10.75
CA ARG A 10 9.26 -5.62 -10.89
C ARG A 10 10.01 -6.81 -11.47
N GLU A 11 10.84 -6.61 -12.47
CA GLU A 11 11.69 -7.66 -13.05
C GLU A 11 12.63 -8.25 -12.01
N ARG A 12 13.30 -7.41 -11.22
CA ARG A 12 14.22 -7.87 -10.14
C ARG A 12 13.52 -8.68 -9.06
N LEU A 13 12.28 -8.31 -8.74
CA LEU A 13 11.50 -8.92 -7.68
C LEU A 13 10.56 -10.04 -8.19
N HIS A 14 10.61 -10.36 -9.50
CA HIS A 14 9.72 -11.33 -10.14
C HIS A 14 8.23 -11.04 -9.91
N LEU A 15 7.87 -9.76 -9.93
CA LEU A 15 6.49 -9.30 -9.78
C LEU A 15 5.81 -9.11 -11.15
N PRO A 16 4.48 -9.31 -11.24
CA PRO A 16 3.77 -9.20 -12.50
C PRO A 16 3.78 -7.75 -13.04
N ALA A 17 3.96 -7.62 -14.35
CA ALA A 17 3.96 -6.33 -15.03
C ALA A 17 2.54 -5.75 -15.22
N ASP A 18 1.54 -6.62 -15.31
CA ASP A 18 0.14 -6.32 -15.69
C ASP A 18 -0.82 -6.09 -14.53
N LYS A 19 -0.33 -6.16 -13.28
CA LYS A 19 -1.14 -5.93 -12.08
C LYS A 19 -0.94 -4.54 -11.49
N LYS A 20 -1.98 -4.02 -10.85
CA LYS A 20 -1.87 -2.91 -9.91
C LYS A 20 -1.55 -3.49 -8.53
N LEU A 21 -0.42 -3.11 -7.98
CA LEU A 21 0.11 -3.71 -6.76
C LEU A 21 -0.02 -2.76 -5.57
N LEU A 22 -0.70 -3.26 -4.53
CA LEU A 22 -0.75 -2.63 -3.21
C LEU A 22 0.42 -3.15 -2.38
N LEU A 23 1.05 -2.30 -1.59
CA LEU A 23 2.04 -2.71 -0.59
C LEU A 23 1.46 -2.55 0.81
N PHE A 24 1.55 -3.60 1.60
CA PHE A 24 1.36 -3.58 3.06
C PHE A 24 2.64 -4.04 3.73
N GLY A 25 3.13 -3.27 4.70
CA GLY A 25 4.37 -3.58 5.42
C GLY A 25 4.19 -3.56 6.93
N SER A 26 4.74 -4.58 7.60
CA SER A 26 4.85 -4.67 9.05
C SER A 26 5.97 -5.60 9.43
N MET A 27 6.73 -5.30 10.49
CA MET A 27 7.75 -6.24 10.99
C MET A 27 7.15 -7.62 11.30
N LYS A 28 5.96 -7.63 11.87
CA LYS A 28 5.17 -8.83 12.17
C LYS A 28 3.75 -8.63 11.66
N ILE A 29 3.36 -9.37 10.64
CA ILE A 29 2.05 -9.23 9.98
C ILE A 29 0.90 -9.49 10.94
N THR A 30 1.10 -10.32 11.96
CA THR A 30 0.09 -10.63 12.98
C THR A 30 -0.04 -9.56 14.07
N ASP A 31 0.67 -8.44 13.99
CA ASP A 31 0.49 -7.31 14.90
C ASP A 31 -0.83 -6.61 14.58
N GLU A 32 -1.84 -6.81 15.43
CA GLU A 32 -3.19 -6.26 15.26
C GLU A 32 -3.20 -4.73 15.12
N ARG A 33 -2.24 -4.03 15.75
CA ARG A 33 -2.11 -2.58 15.66
C ARG A 33 -1.82 -2.10 14.25
N LYS A 34 -1.28 -2.96 13.38
CA LYS A 34 -0.98 -2.65 11.98
C LYS A 34 -2.19 -2.80 11.06
N GLY A 35 -3.29 -3.37 11.57
CA GLY A 35 -4.60 -3.32 10.94
C GLY A 35 -4.77 -4.17 9.69
N ILE A 36 -3.99 -5.24 9.53
CA ILE A 36 -4.12 -6.12 8.34
C ILE A 36 -5.54 -6.64 8.14
N ALA A 37 -6.29 -6.87 9.22
CA ALA A 37 -7.68 -7.32 9.14
C ALA A 37 -8.57 -6.33 8.37
N TYR A 38 -8.34 -5.03 8.54
CA TYR A 38 -9.06 -3.98 7.78
C TYR A 38 -8.68 -3.97 6.31
N LEU A 39 -7.40 -4.22 5.99
CA LEU A 39 -6.97 -4.34 4.59
C LEU A 39 -7.62 -5.55 3.92
N ILE A 40 -7.64 -6.70 4.58
CA ILE A 40 -8.30 -7.91 4.08
C ILE A 40 -9.79 -7.63 3.81
N GLU A 41 -10.49 -7.05 4.77
CA GLU A 41 -11.90 -6.69 4.62
C GLU A 41 -12.14 -5.68 3.48
N ALA A 42 -11.29 -4.66 3.37
CA ALA A 42 -11.35 -3.70 2.26
C ALA A 42 -11.16 -4.38 0.90
N CYS A 43 -10.22 -5.30 0.79
CA CYS A 43 -9.99 -6.08 -0.42
C CYS A 43 -11.18 -6.98 -0.76
N GLN A 44 -11.79 -7.61 0.24
CA GLN A 44 -13.01 -8.43 0.06
C GLN A 44 -14.19 -7.57 -0.42
N LEU A 45 -14.37 -6.38 0.13
CA LEU A 45 -15.38 -5.41 -0.34
C LEU A 45 -15.16 -4.99 -1.78
N LEU A 46 -13.91 -4.71 -2.18
CA LEU A 46 -13.57 -4.39 -3.57
C LEU A 46 -13.89 -5.55 -4.51
N ALA A 47 -13.58 -6.79 -4.13
CA ALA A 47 -13.88 -7.97 -4.93
C ALA A 47 -15.38 -8.20 -5.12
N GLN A 48 -16.18 -7.87 -4.11
CA GLN A 48 -17.64 -8.01 -4.16
C GLN A 48 -18.30 -6.90 -4.98
N LYS A 49 -17.90 -5.64 -4.76
CA LYS A 49 -18.53 -4.47 -5.36
C LYS A 49 -18.01 -4.17 -6.77
N GLU A 50 -16.74 -4.46 -7.03
CA GLU A 50 -16.05 -4.12 -8.28
C GLU A 50 -15.17 -5.28 -8.77
N PRO A 51 -15.77 -6.41 -9.18
CA PRO A 51 -15.03 -7.61 -9.55
C PRO A 51 -14.06 -7.41 -10.72
N GLU A 52 -14.41 -6.59 -11.71
CA GLU A 52 -13.53 -6.30 -12.84
C GLU A 52 -12.27 -5.55 -12.42
N PHE A 53 -12.43 -4.54 -11.56
CA PHE A 53 -11.31 -3.80 -11.00
C PHE A 53 -10.43 -4.69 -10.12
N SER A 54 -11.05 -5.52 -9.27
CA SER A 54 -10.32 -6.39 -8.33
C SER A 54 -9.46 -7.45 -9.04
N ARG A 55 -9.81 -7.88 -10.24
CA ARG A 55 -9.00 -8.80 -11.06
C ARG A 55 -7.66 -8.21 -11.48
N GLN A 56 -7.53 -6.89 -11.48
CA GLN A 56 -6.29 -6.19 -11.81
C GLN A 56 -5.37 -6.02 -10.60
N LEU A 57 -5.84 -6.37 -9.39
CA LEU A 57 -5.12 -6.12 -8.15
C LEU A 57 -4.26 -7.31 -7.71
N GLY A 58 -3.17 -6.98 -7.03
CA GLY A 58 -2.37 -7.88 -6.24
C GLY A 58 -1.85 -7.17 -5.00
N VAL A 59 -1.48 -7.92 -3.98
CA VAL A 59 -0.94 -7.37 -2.73
C VAL A 59 0.48 -7.88 -2.51
N VAL A 60 1.40 -6.96 -2.38
CA VAL A 60 2.76 -7.24 -1.92
C VAL A 60 2.76 -7.10 -0.40
N VAL A 61 3.18 -8.14 0.30
CA VAL A 61 3.23 -8.16 1.75
C VAL A 61 4.68 -8.23 2.21
N LEU A 62 5.11 -7.20 2.92
CA LEU A 62 6.45 -7.06 3.47
C LEU A 62 6.42 -7.30 4.97
N GLY A 63 7.03 -8.38 5.45
CA GLY A 63 7.13 -8.71 6.86
C GLY A 63 7.09 -10.20 7.16
N SER A 64 7.42 -10.56 8.39
CA SER A 64 7.42 -11.94 8.84
C SER A 64 6.00 -12.51 8.97
N ARG A 65 5.86 -13.82 8.71
CA ARG A 65 4.60 -14.59 8.82
C ARG A 65 3.51 -14.17 7.83
N SER A 66 3.89 -13.60 6.71
CA SER A 66 2.93 -13.17 5.67
C SER A 66 2.12 -14.33 5.05
N GLU A 67 2.67 -15.54 5.07
CA GLU A 67 1.99 -16.75 4.62
C GLU A 67 0.68 -17.05 5.39
N GLN A 68 0.57 -16.59 6.63
CA GLN A 68 -0.60 -16.87 7.48
C GLN A 68 -1.87 -16.13 7.02
N CYS A 69 -1.73 -15.04 6.27
CA CYS A 69 -2.86 -14.24 5.82
C CYS A 69 -3.17 -14.38 4.32
N ALA A 70 -2.32 -15.07 3.56
CA ALA A 70 -2.42 -15.12 2.10
C ALA A 70 -3.78 -15.65 1.61
N SER A 71 -4.33 -16.69 2.26
CA SER A 71 -5.61 -17.30 1.89
C SER A 71 -6.83 -16.41 2.18
N LEU A 72 -6.68 -15.34 2.95
CA LEU A 72 -7.76 -14.43 3.32
C LEU A 72 -7.98 -13.32 2.30
N PHE A 73 -7.02 -13.09 1.41
CA PHE A 73 -7.12 -12.11 0.35
C PHE A 73 -7.83 -12.67 -0.89
N PRO A 74 -8.69 -11.89 -1.56
CA PRO A 74 -9.43 -12.34 -2.74
C PRO A 74 -8.63 -12.27 -4.05
N PHE A 75 -7.38 -11.81 -4.00
CA PHE A 75 -6.47 -11.70 -5.16
C PHE A 75 -5.04 -12.10 -4.79
N PRO A 76 -4.13 -12.25 -5.79
CA PRO A 76 -2.79 -12.76 -5.57
C PRO A 76 -1.99 -11.98 -4.52
N ILE A 77 -1.26 -12.71 -3.68
CA ILE A 77 -0.34 -12.21 -2.67
C ILE A 77 1.09 -12.53 -3.09
N TYR A 78 1.96 -11.56 -2.93
CA TYR A 78 3.39 -11.67 -3.19
C TYR A 78 4.14 -11.39 -1.90
N ASN A 79 4.67 -12.46 -1.28
CA ASN A 79 5.36 -12.38 0.01
C ASN A 79 6.82 -11.99 -0.18
N MET A 80 7.22 -10.85 0.39
CA MET A 80 8.61 -10.39 0.39
C MET A 80 9.36 -10.74 1.67
N ASN A 81 8.67 -11.34 2.67
CA ASN A 81 9.22 -11.65 3.98
C ASN A 81 9.80 -10.41 4.69
N TYR A 82 10.73 -10.63 5.60
CA TYR A 82 11.47 -9.54 6.24
C TYR A 82 12.68 -9.16 5.39
N VAL A 83 12.76 -7.90 5.01
CA VAL A 83 13.86 -7.35 4.22
C VAL A 83 14.60 -6.31 5.05
N SER A 84 15.89 -6.49 5.24
CA SER A 84 16.79 -5.54 5.93
C SER A 84 17.70 -4.77 4.97
N ASN A 85 17.77 -5.21 3.71
CA ASN A 85 18.59 -4.57 2.69
C ASN A 85 17.88 -3.35 2.12
N GLU A 86 18.42 -2.16 2.33
CA GLU A 86 17.85 -0.89 1.86
C GLU A 86 17.64 -0.86 0.33
N LYS A 87 18.56 -1.43 -0.46
CA LYS A 87 18.40 -1.46 -1.93
C LYS A 87 17.17 -2.26 -2.35
N GLU A 88 16.95 -3.39 -1.70
CA GLU A 88 15.80 -4.24 -1.94
C GLU A 88 14.49 -3.56 -1.47
N LEU A 89 14.51 -2.88 -0.33
CA LEU A 89 13.38 -2.07 0.14
C LEU A 89 13.02 -0.98 -0.88
N VAL A 90 14.00 -0.28 -1.41
CA VAL A 90 13.77 0.74 -2.45
C VAL A 90 13.17 0.12 -3.72
N ASP A 91 13.63 -1.06 -4.13
CA ASP A 91 13.04 -1.77 -5.27
C ASP A 91 11.59 -2.20 -4.96
N ILE A 92 11.28 -2.67 -3.74
CA ILE A 92 9.91 -3.02 -3.33
C ILE A 92 8.98 -1.81 -3.41
N TYR A 93 9.36 -0.67 -2.84
CA TYR A 93 8.54 0.55 -2.95
C TYR A 93 8.34 0.96 -4.41
N ASN A 94 9.38 0.95 -5.24
CA ASN A 94 9.28 1.33 -6.64
C ASN A 94 8.49 0.33 -7.51
N ALA A 95 8.31 -0.91 -7.05
CA ALA A 95 7.57 -1.94 -7.79
C ALA A 95 6.05 -1.84 -7.64
N VAL A 96 5.56 -1.12 -6.63
CA VAL A 96 4.13 -1.06 -6.31
C VAL A 96 3.48 0.22 -6.83
N ASP A 97 2.15 0.27 -6.78
CA ASP A 97 1.36 1.41 -7.23
C ASP A 97 0.79 2.20 -6.04
N LEU A 98 0.63 1.57 -4.89
CA LEU A 98 0.02 2.18 -3.72
C LEU A 98 0.58 1.56 -2.44
N TYR A 99 0.88 2.40 -1.45
CA TYR A 99 1.18 1.94 -0.09
C TYR A 99 -0.05 2.09 0.79
N VAL A 100 -0.45 1.01 1.47
CA VAL A 100 -1.62 1.02 2.36
C VAL A 100 -1.18 0.73 3.78
N THR A 101 -1.47 1.65 4.68
CA THR A 101 -1.15 1.56 6.11
C THR A 101 -2.40 1.72 6.97
N PRO A 102 -3.17 0.64 7.20
CA PRO A 102 -4.39 0.67 8.00
C PRO A 102 -4.09 0.56 9.51
N SER A 103 -3.01 1.20 9.94
CA SER A 103 -2.58 1.18 11.35
C SER A 103 -3.64 1.77 12.27
N LEU A 104 -3.84 1.10 13.42
CA LEU A 104 -4.77 1.54 14.47
C LEU A 104 -4.09 2.46 15.48
N GLN A 105 -2.76 2.39 15.56
CA GLN A 105 -1.90 3.25 16.37
C GLN A 105 -0.60 3.47 15.62
N ASP A 106 -0.31 4.69 15.27
CA ASP A 106 0.98 5.07 14.69
C ASP A 106 1.20 6.57 14.87
N ASN A 107 2.40 6.96 15.28
CA ASN A 107 2.67 8.38 15.47
C ASN A 107 3.07 9.04 14.14
N LEU A 108 4.23 8.67 13.61
CA LEU A 108 4.79 9.16 12.35
C LEU A 108 5.51 8.00 11.67
N PRO A 109 4.79 7.11 10.98
CA PRO A 109 5.40 5.91 10.41
C PRO A 109 6.39 6.26 9.29
N ASN A 110 7.67 5.94 9.48
CA ASN A 110 8.72 6.15 8.48
C ASN A 110 8.39 5.50 7.14
N THR A 111 7.63 4.43 7.14
CA THR A 111 7.20 3.71 5.94
C THR A 111 6.38 4.57 4.99
N ILE A 112 5.61 5.54 5.50
CA ILE A 112 4.92 6.52 4.66
C ILE A 112 5.93 7.44 3.98
N VAL A 113 6.92 7.97 4.72
CA VAL A 113 7.98 8.82 4.15
C VAL A 113 8.78 8.06 3.09
N GLU A 114 9.16 6.82 3.37
CA GLU A 114 9.88 5.95 2.44
C GLU A 114 9.11 5.71 1.14
N ALA A 115 7.81 5.39 1.25
CA ALA A 115 6.92 5.20 0.10
C ALA A 115 6.82 6.49 -0.71
N MET A 116 6.51 7.59 -0.06
CA MET A 116 6.35 8.90 -0.71
C MET A 116 7.65 9.39 -1.36
N ALA A 117 8.81 9.16 -0.72
CA ALA A 117 10.12 9.47 -1.31
C ALA A 117 10.39 8.66 -2.59
N CYS A 118 9.79 7.50 -2.74
CA CYS A 118 9.80 6.72 -3.99
C CYS A 118 8.68 7.15 -4.98
N GLY A 119 7.90 8.17 -4.66
CA GLY A 119 6.78 8.64 -5.48
C GLY A 119 5.56 7.74 -5.41
N ILE A 120 5.38 7.00 -4.32
CA ILE A 120 4.23 6.10 -4.15
C ILE A 120 3.17 6.77 -3.28
N PRO A 121 1.95 6.99 -3.82
CA PRO A 121 0.83 7.50 -3.04
C PRO A 121 0.49 6.57 -1.87
N CYS A 122 -0.02 7.14 -0.80
CA CYS A 122 -0.34 6.40 0.41
C CYS A 122 -1.82 6.47 0.76
N VAL A 123 -2.36 5.38 1.30
CA VAL A 123 -3.70 5.33 1.91
C VAL A 123 -3.53 4.88 3.36
N GLY A 124 -4.09 5.63 4.27
CA GLY A 124 -4.01 5.31 5.70
C GLY A 124 -5.23 5.80 6.47
N PHE A 125 -5.40 5.31 7.72
CA PHE A 125 -6.48 5.77 8.59
C PHE A 125 -6.19 7.15 9.20
N ASN A 126 -7.27 7.87 9.50
CA ASN A 126 -7.22 9.14 10.24
C ASN A 126 -6.91 8.88 11.72
N VAL A 127 -5.64 8.58 12.02
CA VAL A 127 -5.16 8.28 13.37
C VAL A 127 -3.70 8.72 13.55
N GLY A 128 -3.37 9.17 14.75
CA GLY A 128 -2.01 9.59 15.09
C GLY A 128 -1.48 10.69 14.17
N GLY A 129 -0.26 10.53 13.69
CA GLY A 129 0.38 11.46 12.75
C GLY A 129 0.10 11.21 11.29
N ILE A 130 -0.62 10.15 10.92
CA ILE A 130 -0.89 9.80 9.51
C ILE A 130 -1.54 10.97 8.74
N PRO A 131 -2.58 11.68 9.28
CA PRO A 131 -3.18 12.80 8.57
C PRO A 131 -2.25 14.02 8.36
N GLN A 132 -1.15 14.09 9.08
CA GLN A 132 -0.13 15.14 8.86
C GLN A 132 0.82 14.77 7.71
N MET A 133 0.96 13.47 7.44
CA MET A 133 1.86 12.95 6.41
C MET A 133 1.17 12.85 5.05
N ILE A 134 -0.11 12.48 5.04
CA ILE A 134 -0.90 12.30 3.82
C ILE A 134 -1.84 13.50 3.65
N ASP A 135 -1.67 14.26 2.57
CA ASP A 135 -2.61 15.30 2.16
C ASP A 135 -3.75 14.64 1.37
N HIS A 136 -4.91 14.55 2.02
CA HIS A 136 -6.09 13.86 1.49
C HIS A 136 -6.48 14.39 0.10
N LEU A 137 -6.61 13.47 -0.87
CA LEU A 137 -6.94 13.73 -2.28
C LEU A 137 -5.87 14.51 -3.07
N HIS A 138 -4.67 14.72 -2.50
CA HIS A 138 -3.56 15.39 -3.19
C HIS A 138 -2.36 14.47 -3.43
N ASN A 139 -1.92 13.76 -2.40
CA ASN A 139 -0.82 12.79 -2.53
C ASN A 139 -1.18 11.41 -2.00
N GLY A 140 -2.43 11.21 -1.63
CA GLY A 140 -2.97 9.97 -1.09
C GLY A 140 -4.37 10.16 -0.54
N TYR A 141 -4.79 9.24 0.31
CA TYR A 141 -6.14 9.22 0.86
C TYR A 141 -6.10 8.91 2.36
N VAL A 142 -6.75 9.76 3.14
CA VAL A 142 -6.93 9.54 4.59
C VAL A 142 -8.33 8.99 4.81
N ALA A 143 -8.41 7.70 5.13
CA ALA A 143 -9.68 7.00 5.37
C ALA A 143 -10.15 7.20 6.80
N ARG A 144 -11.47 7.12 7.00
CA ARG A 144 -12.06 7.16 8.34
C ARG A 144 -11.52 6.03 9.21
N TYR A 145 -11.16 6.36 10.45
CA TYR A 145 -10.58 5.42 11.40
C TYR A 145 -11.46 4.18 11.58
N LYS A 146 -10.85 3.01 11.46
CA LYS A 146 -11.51 1.69 11.57
C LYS A 146 -12.62 1.43 10.54
N SER A 147 -12.62 2.13 9.41
CA SER A 147 -13.57 1.89 8.32
C SER A 147 -12.90 1.14 7.16
N ALA A 148 -13.13 -0.16 7.06
CA ALA A 148 -12.68 -0.95 5.92
C ALA A 148 -13.34 -0.49 4.61
N GLU A 149 -14.59 -0.05 4.66
CA GLU A 149 -15.31 0.50 3.50
C GLU A 149 -14.62 1.77 2.97
N ASP A 150 -14.26 2.70 3.86
CA ASP A 150 -13.58 3.93 3.43
C ASP A 150 -12.14 3.68 3.01
N LEU A 151 -11.48 2.69 3.61
CA LEU A 151 -10.18 2.20 3.16
C LEU A 151 -10.26 1.66 1.72
N ALA A 152 -11.28 0.88 1.41
CA ALA A 152 -11.57 0.39 0.05
C ALA A 152 -11.82 1.54 -0.92
N ASN A 153 -12.59 2.55 -0.52
CA ASN A 153 -12.83 3.76 -1.31
C ASN A 153 -11.51 4.48 -1.63
N GLY A 154 -10.62 4.62 -0.65
CA GLY A 154 -9.31 5.24 -0.84
C GLY A 154 -8.41 4.48 -1.81
N ILE A 155 -8.38 3.16 -1.70
CA ILE A 155 -7.63 2.29 -2.63
C ILE A 155 -8.16 2.46 -4.05
N ARG A 156 -9.47 2.36 -4.23
CA ARG A 156 -10.11 2.52 -5.52
C ARG A 156 -9.83 3.92 -6.11
N TRP A 157 -10.06 4.97 -5.33
CA TRP A 157 -9.83 6.34 -5.76
C TRP A 157 -8.39 6.57 -6.24
N ALA A 158 -7.40 6.15 -5.47
CA ALA A 158 -5.99 6.36 -5.79
C ALA A 158 -5.56 5.63 -7.08
N LEU A 159 -6.17 4.48 -7.37
CA LEU A 159 -5.80 3.64 -8.52
C LEU A 159 -6.65 3.87 -9.77
N THR A 160 -7.78 4.58 -9.69
CA THR A 160 -8.71 4.77 -10.80
C THR A 160 -9.08 6.22 -11.09
N GLU A 161 -9.42 7.00 -10.05
CA GLU A 161 -9.95 8.37 -10.20
C GLU A 161 -8.86 9.44 -10.05
N GLY A 162 -7.85 9.17 -9.23
CA GLY A 162 -6.70 10.07 -9.08
C GLY A 162 -5.83 10.05 -10.35
N ASP A 163 -5.36 11.25 -10.75
CA ASP A 163 -4.28 11.32 -11.73
C ASP A 163 -2.99 10.80 -11.07
N TYR A 164 -2.62 9.58 -11.41
CA TYR A 164 -1.51 8.87 -10.76
C TYR A 164 -0.17 9.61 -10.89
N GLU A 165 0.10 10.24 -12.02
CA GLU A 165 1.34 11.00 -12.21
C GLU A 165 1.40 12.19 -11.27
N THR A 166 0.30 12.93 -11.13
CA THR A 166 0.17 14.03 -10.17
C THR A 166 0.29 13.54 -8.73
N LEU A 167 -0.43 12.47 -8.36
CA LEU A 167 -0.34 11.89 -7.01
C LEU A 167 1.09 11.46 -6.66
N SER A 168 1.78 10.82 -7.60
CA SER A 168 3.17 10.38 -7.43
C SER A 168 4.13 11.58 -7.25
N ALA A 169 3.99 12.61 -8.07
CA ALA A 169 4.80 13.81 -7.98
C ALA A 169 4.58 14.55 -6.65
N GLU A 170 3.32 14.71 -6.24
CA GLU A 170 2.98 15.36 -4.96
C GLU A 170 3.43 14.55 -3.74
N ALA A 171 3.36 13.21 -3.81
CA ALA A 171 3.91 12.35 -2.78
C ALA A 171 5.43 12.56 -2.64
N ASN A 172 6.16 12.50 -3.75
CA ASN A 172 7.61 12.70 -3.75
C ASN A 172 8.01 14.11 -3.28
N ARG A 173 7.25 15.14 -3.65
CA ARG A 173 7.50 16.52 -3.23
C ARG A 173 7.33 16.72 -1.72
N LYS A 174 6.41 16.01 -1.09
CA LYS A 174 6.11 16.13 0.34
C LYS A 174 7.09 15.35 1.23
N ALA A 175 7.69 14.29 0.73
CA ALA A 175 8.63 13.44 1.48
C ALA A 175 9.94 14.18 1.78
#